data_284c85f92aeb693b78934b0ca5cc2d1c
#
_entry.id   284c85f92aeb693b78934b0ca5cc2d1c
#
_cell.length_a   1.000
_cell.length_b   1.000
_cell.length_c   1.000
_cell.angle_alpha   90.00
_cell.angle_beta   90.00
_cell.angle_gamma   90.00
#
_symmetry.space_group_name_H-M   'P 1'
#
loop_
_entity.id
_entity.type
_entity.pdbx_description
1 polymer ?
#
loop_
_entity_poly.entity_id
_entity_poly.type
_entity_poly.pdbx_seq_one_letter_code
_entity_poly.pdbx_strand_id
1 'polypeptide(L)'
;PNVKTAQELADFLNRPVDEIVKTMIFKVDGEFIMFLVRGHHELNDVKVKSFFGTDNVELASQDEIVNLLGANPGSLGPIHDKEIKIYADNYVKDLNNIVVGANEDGYHYVNANVDRDFKIDEYGDFRFILEGEQLSDGSGEAKFAEGIEVGQVFKLGTKYSEAMNATFLDNQGKAQPLIMGCYGIGVSRTLSAIVEQNNDENGIIWPKSVTPFDLHLITINPKKEEQLELANQLYAQFQGKYDVLYDDRKERAGVKFNDADLIGLPIRIVVGKNASEGIVEVKLRHTGESEDVHIDDLEAHVAKIYENL
;
A
#
# COMPACT_ATOMS: atom_id res chain seq x y z
N PRO A 1 32.20 -18.71 -6.45
CA PRO A 1 32.44 -17.27 -6.41
C PRO A 1 31.36 -16.57 -7.24
N ASN A 2 30.83 -15.46 -6.78
CA ASN A 2 29.70 -14.69 -7.35
C ASN A 2 28.27 -15.25 -7.16
N VAL A 3 28.07 -16.27 -6.36
CA VAL A 3 26.74 -16.73 -5.92
C VAL A 3 26.37 -15.95 -4.66
N LYS A 4 25.29 -15.18 -4.68
CA LYS A 4 24.89 -14.26 -3.59
C LYS A 4 23.53 -14.57 -3.00
N THR A 5 22.64 -15.20 -3.77
CA THR A 5 21.29 -15.52 -3.34
C THR A 5 21.10 -17.02 -3.14
N ALA A 6 20.09 -17.41 -2.37
CA ALA A 6 19.74 -18.82 -2.18
C ALA A 6 19.34 -19.50 -3.52
N GLN A 7 18.69 -18.77 -4.42
CA GLN A 7 18.32 -19.27 -5.75
C GLN A 7 19.57 -19.52 -6.61
N GLU A 8 20.49 -18.55 -6.67
CA GLU A 8 21.75 -18.74 -7.41
C GLU A 8 22.57 -19.92 -6.88
N LEU A 9 22.56 -20.14 -5.55
CA LEU A 9 23.23 -21.29 -4.94
C LEU A 9 22.54 -22.61 -5.32
N ALA A 10 21.22 -22.65 -5.30
CA ALA A 10 20.42 -23.79 -5.71
C ALA A 10 20.71 -24.17 -7.17
N ASP A 11 20.70 -23.17 -8.06
CA ASP A 11 21.02 -23.34 -9.49
C ASP A 11 22.46 -23.82 -9.70
N PHE A 12 23.43 -23.24 -9.01
CA PHE A 12 24.84 -23.63 -9.06
C PHE A 12 25.05 -25.08 -8.62
N LEU A 13 24.35 -25.52 -7.57
CA LEU A 13 24.45 -26.88 -7.03
C LEU A 13 23.53 -27.88 -7.76
N ASN A 14 22.68 -27.41 -8.68
CA ASN A 14 21.61 -28.18 -9.31
C ASN A 14 20.72 -28.89 -8.26
N ARG A 15 20.25 -28.13 -7.28
CA ARG A 15 19.37 -28.58 -6.20
C ARG A 15 18.15 -27.70 -6.09
N PRO A 16 17.01 -28.19 -5.53
CA PRO A 16 15.88 -27.37 -5.20
C PRO A 16 16.26 -26.26 -4.19
N VAL A 17 15.71 -25.05 -4.36
CA VAL A 17 15.92 -23.95 -3.42
C VAL A 17 15.38 -24.27 -2.03
N ASP A 18 14.41 -25.17 -1.93
CA ASP A 18 13.84 -25.68 -0.67
C ASP A 18 14.83 -26.45 0.20
N GLU A 19 15.87 -27.00 -0.41
CA GLU A 19 16.96 -27.69 0.31
C GLU A 19 18.05 -26.72 0.80
N ILE A 20 18.03 -25.47 0.35
CA ILE A 20 18.94 -24.43 0.86
C ILE A 20 18.33 -23.88 2.15
N VAL A 21 19.12 -23.79 3.20
CA VAL A 21 18.72 -23.18 4.47
C VAL A 21 19.58 -21.95 4.73
N LYS A 22 18.93 -20.79 4.78
CA LYS A 22 19.56 -19.51 5.12
C LYS A 22 19.75 -19.38 6.62
N THR A 23 20.88 -18.85 7.01
CA THR A 23 21.22 -18.52 8.39
C THR A 23 21.24 -17.00 8.56
N MET A 24 20.53 -16.52 9.56
CA MET A 24 20.46 -15.10 9.92
C MET A 24 20.79 -14.95 11.40
N ILE A 25 21.55 -13.92 11.75
CA ILE A 25 21.93 -13.63 13.15
C ILE A 25 21.19 -12.37 13.60
N PHE A 26 20.45 -12.50 14.67
CA PHE A 26 19.77 -11.38 15.34
C PHE A 26 20.32 -11.19 16.74
N LYS A 27 20.23 -9.97 17.25
CA LYS A 27 20.38 -9.67 18.67
C LYS A 27 19.00 -9.55 19.28
N VAL A 28 18.72 -10.38 20.26
CA VAL A 28 17.48 -10.39 21.03
C VAL A 28 17.85 -10.06 22.48
N ASP A 29 17.41 -8.93 22.98
CA ASP A 29 17.82 -8.40 24.30
C ASP A 29 19.33 -8.36 24.51
N GLY A 30 20.10 -8.15 23.42
CA GLY A 30 21.57 -8.08 23.43
C GLY A 30 22.29 -9.43 23.26
N GLU A 31 21.59 -10.55 23.26
CA GLU A 31 22.15 -11.87 22.99
C GLU A 31 22.07 -12.22 21.50
N PHE A 32 23.16 -12.78 20.94
CA PHE A 32 23.15 -13.26 19.57
C PHE A 32 22.39 -14.58 19.45
N ILE A 33 21.43 -14.60 18.53
CA ILE A 33 20.60 -15.77 18.23
C ILE A 33 20.66 -16.05 16.74
N MET A 34 20.82 -17.32 16.40
CA MET A 34 20.81 -17.80 15.02
C MET A 34 19.43 -18.27 14.61
N PHE A 35 18.94 -17.80 13.48
CA PHE A 35 17.69 -18.24 12.89
C PHE A 35 17.94 -18.94 11.56
N LEU A 36 17.27 -20.07 11.38
CA LEU A 36 17.30 -20.87 10.17
C LEU A 36 15.95 -20.81 9.45
N VAL A 37 15.97 -20.44 8.18
CA VAL A 37 14.78 -20.43 7.31
C VAL A 37 15.12 -21.04 5.96
N ARG A 38 14.13 -21.62 5.25
CA ARG A 38 14.35 -22.12 3.87
C ARG A 38 14.82 -21.02 2.94
N GLY A 39 15.53 -21.37 1.89
CA GLY A 39 16.19 -20.45 0.97
C GLY A 39 15.28 -19.38 0.34
N HIS A 40 14.05 -19.74 0.00
CA HIS A 40 13.05 -18.84 -0.58
C HIS A 40 12.15 -18.14 0.47
N HIS A 41 12.26 -18.53 1.76
CA HIS A 41 11.54 -17.86 2.84
C HIS A 41 12.28 -16.64 3.37
N GLU A 42 11.54 -15.68 3.93
CA GLU A 42 12.11 -14.53 4.64
C GLU A 42 11.63 -14.51 6.09
N LEU A 43 12.54 -14.12 6.98
CA LEU A 43 12.25 -14.04 8.40
C LEU A 43 11.43 -12.78 8.71
N ASN A 44 10.43 -12.95 9.56
CA ASN A 44 9.53 -11.88 10.04
C ASN A 44 9.95 -11.48 11.45
N ASP A 45 10.55 -10.29 11.60
CA ASP A 45 11.03 -9.78 12.88
C ASP A 45 9.90 -9.53 13.90
N VAL A 46 8.68 -9.25 13.45
CA VAL A 46 7.51 -9.10 14.33
C VAL A 46 7.14 -10.43 14.98
N LYS A 47 7.22 -11.53 14.23
CA LYS A 47 7.01 -12.88 14.79
C LYS A 47 8.12 -13.24 15.78
N VAL A 48 9.37 -12.88 15.49
CA VAL A 48 10.49 -13.07 16.42
C VAL A 48 10.25 -12.28 17.70
N LYS A 49 9.91 -11.00 17.63
CA LYS A 49 9.56 -10.17 18.79
C LYS A 49 8.44 -10.78 19.62
N SER A 50 7.38 -11.26 18.96
CA SER A 50 6.25 -11.90 19.63
C SER A 50 6.66 -13.21 20.33
N PHE A 51 7.51 -14.01 19.69
CA PHE A 51 7.99 -15.27 20.24
C PHE A 51 8.82 -15.08 21.52
N PHE A 52 9.71 -14.11 21.52
CA PHE A 52 10.57 -13.80 22.67
C PHE A 52 9.91 -12.85 23.70
N GLY A 53 8.77 -12.24 23.35
CA GLY A 53 8.07 -11.29 24.23
C GLY A 53 8.82 -9.98 24.46
N THR A 54 9.64 -9.56 23.49
CA THR A 54 10.45 -8.33 23.56
C THR A 54 10.40 -7.56 22.25
N ASP A 55 10.48 -6.23 22.34
CA ASP A 55 10.61 -5.35 21.17
C ASP A 55 12.08 -5.14 20.77
N ASN A 56 13.03 -5.54 21.63
CA ASN A 56 14.46 -5.35 21.42
C ASN A 56 15.04 -6.48 20.56
N VAL A 57 14.69 -6.48 19.29
CA VAL A 57 15.14 -7.44 18.27
C VAL A 57 15.70 -6.66 17.11
N GLU A 58 16.97 -6.85 16.79
CA GLU A 58 17.64 -6.21 15.67
C GLU A 58 18.53 -7.19 14.90
N LEU A 59 18.68 -7.00 13.60
CA LEU A 59 19.61 -7.78 12.79
C LEU A 59 21.04 -7.43 13.22
N ALA A 60 21.87 -8.43 13.44
CA ALA A 60 23.27 -8.20 13.76
C ALA A 60 23.99 -7.53 12.57
N SER A 61 24.86 -6.58 12.86
CA SER A 61 25.67 -5.91 11.84
C SER A 61 26.71 -6.87 11.24
N GLN A 62 27.18 -6.55 10.03
CA GLN A 62 28.19 -7.37 9.35
C GLN A 62 29.44 -7.54 10.20
N ASP A 63 29.94 -6.49 10.87
CA ASP A 63 31.12 -6.55 11.70
C ASP A 63 30.95 -7.47 12.92
N GLU A 64 29.75 -7.42 13.54
CA GLU A 64 29.40 -8.31 14.64
C GLU A 64 29.38 -9.78 14.19
N ILE A 65 28.76 -10.03 13.02
CA ILE A 65 28.66 -11.37 12.42
C ILE A 65 30.05 -11.93 12.10
N VAL A 66 30.92 -11.14 11.46
CA VAL A 66 32.30 -11.55 11.13
C VAL A 66 33.11 -11.81 12.41
N ASN A 67 32.98 -10.96 13.44
CA ASN A 67 33.63 -11.18 14.72
C ASN A 67 33.14 -12.46 15.45
N LEU A 68 31.85 -12.79 15.28
CA LEU A 68 31.22 -13.93 15.95
C LEU A 68 31.53 -15.27 15.27
N LEU A 69 31.37 -15.32 13.94
CA LEU A 69 31.44 -16.57 13.16
C LEU A 69 32.61 -16.65 12.16
N GLY A 70 33.27 -15.54 11.87
CA GLY A 70 34.45 -15.50 10.99
C GLY A 70 34.13 -15.37 9.51
N ALA A 71 32.84 -15.24 9.11
CA ALA A 71 32.43 -15.15 7.72
C ALA A 71 31.36 -14.06 7.52
N ASN A 72 31.23 -13.61 6.28
CA ASN A 72 30.23 -12.62 5.88
C ASN A 72 28.82 -13.24 5.74
N PRO A 73 27.76 -12.41 5.86
CA PRO A 73 26.40 -12.81 5.51
C PRO A 73 26.34 -13.48 4.12
N GLY A 74 25.60 -14.60 4.02
CA GLY A 74 25.55 -15.44 2.83
C GLY A 74 26.39 -16.71 2.90
N SER A 75 27.39 -16.79 3.81
CA SER A 75 28.21 -17.99 4.05
C SER A 75 28.02 -18.55 5.46
N LEU A 76 27.05 -18.04 6.22
CA LEU A 76 26.79 -18.43 7.60
C LEU A 76 26.02 -19.74 7.67
N GLY A 77 26.31 -20.55 8.69
CA GLY A 77 25.65 -21.82 8.91
C GLY A 77 25.66 -22.28 10.37
N PRO A 78 24.83 -23.27 10.69
CA PRO A 78 24.60 -23.74 12.06
C PRO A 78 25.72 -24.69 12.58
N ILE A 79 26.67 -25.09 11.72
CA ILE A 79 27.74 -25.98 12.09
C ILE A 79 28.91 -25.12 12.57
N HIS A 80 29.00 -24.92 13.88
CA HIS A 80 30.04 -24.11 14.54
C HIS A 80 30.30 -24.57 16.00
N ASP A 81 31.35 -24.06 16.61
CA ASP A 81 31.76 -24.34 17.98
C ASP A 81 31.38 -23.24 19.00
N LYS A 82 30.59 -22.26 18.57
CA LYS A 82 30.18 -21.12 19.40
C LYS A 82 28.92 -21.44 20.22
N GLU A 83 28.81 -20.84 21.40
CA GLU A 83 27.64 -20.92 22.26
C GLU A 83 26.56 -19.93 21.76
N ILE A 84 25.93 -20.24 20.66
CA ILE A 84 24.82 -19.45 20.07
C ILE A 84 23.60 -20.35 19.99
N LYS A 85 22.48 -19.90 20.52
CA LYS A 85 21.21 -20.62 20.39
C LYS A 85 20.71 -20.58 18.94
N ILE A 86 20.23 -21.71 18.48
CA ILE A 86 19.76 -21.92 17.11
C ILE A 86 18.25 -22.17 17.13
N TYR A 87 17.50 -21.25 16.54
CA TYR A 87 16.06 -21.38 16.30
C TYR A 87 15.80 -21.62 14.82
N ALA A 88 14.83 -22.45 14.50
CA ALA A 88 14.48 -22.72 13.12
C ALA A 88 13.01 -22.52 12.86
N ASP A 89 12.69 -22.04 11.67
CA ASP A 89 11.31 -22.02 11.20
C ASP A 89 10.76 -23.44 11.09
N ASN A 90 9.47 -23.63 11.37
CA ASN A 90 8.80 -24.94 11.35
C ASN A 90 9.01 -25.67 10.01
N TYR A 91 9.12 -24.95 8.90
CA TYR A 91 9.35 -25.53 7.57
C TYR A 91 10.75 -26.12 7.37
N VAL A 92 11.67 -25.91 8.30
CA VAL A 92 13.00 -26.55 8.31
C VAL A 92 12.96 -27.94 8.93
N LYS A 93 11.96 -28.24 9.79
CA LYS A 93 11.90 -29.44 10.63
C LYS A 93 12.01 -30.76 9.86
N ASP A 94 11.35 -30.83 8.70
CA ASP A 94 11.26 -32.08 7.92
C ASP A 94 12.29 -32.17 6.81
N LEU A 95 13.25 -31.22 6.76
CA LEU A 95 14.29 -31.21 5.74
C LEU A 95 15.43 -32.17 6.09
N ASN A 96 15.92 -32.86 5.07
CA ASN A 96 17.09 -33.73 5.12
C ASN A 96 18.06 -33.38 4.01
N ASN A 97 19.35 -33.64 4.24
CA ASN A 97 20.41 -33.41 3.26
C ASN A 97 20.46 -31.96 2.75
N ILE A 98 20.25 -31.02 3.66
CA ILE A 98 20.20 -29.59 3.36
C ILE A 98 21.56 -29.01 3.01
N VAL A 99 21.54 -27.83 2.39
CA VAL A 99 22.71 -27.00 2.13
C VAL A 99 22.70 -25.84 3.11
N VAL A 100 23.79 -25.65 3.84
CA VAL A 100 23.97 -24.56 4.82
C VAL A 100 25.33 -23.89 4.60
N GLY A 101 25.49 -22.64 4.99
CA GLY A 101 26.79 -21.98 4.97
C GLY A 101 27.82 -22.72 5.83
N ALA A 102 29.09 -22.58 5.48
CA ALA A 102 30.21 -23.25 6.18
C ALA A 102 30.96 -22.34 7.18
N ASN A 103 30.47 -21.12 7.42
CA ASN A 103 31.15 -20.07 8.18
C ASN A 103 32.53 -19.73 7.62
N GLU A 104 32.70 -19.90 6.31
CA GLU A 104 33.84 -19.51 5.52
C GLU A 104 33.32 -18.89 4.21
N ASP A 105 33.84 -17.72 3.86
CA ASP A 105 33.34 -16.96 2.71
C ASP A 105 33.38 -17.76 1.40
N GLY A 106 32.21 -17.93 0.79
CA GLY A 106 32.04 -18.67 -0.47
C GLY A 106 31.92 -20.17 -0.34
N TYR A 107 31.89 -20.72 0.87
CA TYR A 107 31.77 -22.17 1.14
C TYR A 107 30.46 -22.54 1.78
N HIS A 108 29.94 -23.72 1.40
CA HIS A 108 28.73 -24.31 1.94
C HIS A 108 28.92 -25.80 2.21
N TYR A 109 28.31 -26.30 3.27
CA TYR A 109 28.12 -27.72 3.51
C TYR A 109 26.92 -28.22 2.73
N VAL A 110 27.09 -29.36 2.06
CA VAL A 110 26.01 -30.10 1.40
C VAL A 110 25.67 -31.36 2.18
N ASN A 111 24.42 -31.80 2.10
CA ASN A 111 23.90 -32.97 2.81
C ASN A 111 24.02 -32.84 4.34
N ALA A 112 23.93 -31.63 4.87
CA ALA A 112 23.86 -31.42 6.31
C ALA A 112 22.50 -31.91 6.86
N ASN A 113 22.49 -32.45 8.07
CA ASN A 113 21.27 -32.93 8.71
C ASN A 113 21.22 -32.48 10.17
N VAL A 114 20.04 -32.08 10.62
CA VAL A 114 19.74 -31.79 12.02
C VAL A 114 20.03 -33.04 12.87
N ASP A 115 20.45 -32.87 14.11
CA ASP A 115 20.81 -33.87 15.09
C ASP A 115 22.09 -34.71 14.78
N ARG A 116 22.49 -34.78 13.51
CA ARG A 116 23.78 -35.40 13.15
C ARG A 116 24.93 -34.37 13.15
N ASP A 117 24.73 -33.22 12.54
CA ASP A 117 25.80 -32.23 12.27
C ASP A 117 25.66 -30.97 13.14
N PHE A 118 24.45 -30.63 13.52
CA PHE A 118 24.11 -29.50 14.43
C PHE A 118 22.78 -29.76 15.12
N LYS A 119 22.47 -28.99 16.17
CA LYS A 119 21.24 -29.10 16.93
C LYS A 119 20.45 -27.79 16.82
N ILE A 120 19.14 -27.89 16.80
CA ILE A 120 18.22 -26.77 16.89
C ILE A 120 17.65 -26.74 18.29
N ASP A 121 17.71 -25.60 18.98
CA ASP A 121 17.19 -25.45 20.34
C ASP A 121 15.65 -25.45 20.34
N GLU A 122 15.04 -24.73 19.39
CA GLU A 122 13.57 -24.67 19.30
C GLU A 122 13.11 -24.33 17.88
N TYR A 123 11.91 -24.82 17.53
CA TYR A 123 11.22 -24.51 16.29
C TYR A 123 10.07 -23.55 16.55
N GLY A 124 9.84 -22.61 15.60
CA GLY A 124 8.75 -21.63 15.67
C GLY A 124 8.25 -21.22 14.29
N ASP A 125 7.21 -20.40 14.28
CA ASP A 125 6.76 -19.73 13.06
C ASP A 125 7.47 -18.38 12.96
N PHE A 126 8.51 -18.32 12.14
CA PHE A 126 9.38 -17.12 12.03
C PHE A 126 9.40 -16.48 10.66
N ARG A 127 8.64 -16.98 9.70
CA ARG A 127 8.70 -16.51 8.31
C ARG A 127 7.48 -15.68 7.90
N PHE A 128 7.62 -14.91 6.83
CA PHE A 128 6.48 -14.39 6.10
C PHE A 128 5.80 -15.51 5.31
N ILE A 129 4.48 -15.42 5.15
CA ILE A 129 3.73 -16.26 4.21
C ILE A 129 4.11 -15.88 2.77
N LEU A 130 4.02 -16.85 1.85
CA LEU A 130 4.24 -16.61 0.43
C LEU A 130 2.90 -16.51 -0.31
N GLU A 131 2.90 -15.78 -1.42
CA GLU A 131 1.73 -15.72 -2.30
C GLU A 131 1.40 -17.12 -2.85
N GLY A 132 0.11 -17.48 -2.86
CA GLY A 132 -0.36 -18.79 -3.30
C GLY A 132 -0.29 -19.89 -2.24
N GLU A 133 0.27 -19.63 -1.05
CA GLU A 133 0.27 -20.62 0.02
C GLU A 133 -1.14 -20.82 0.61
N GLN A 134 -1.43 -22.07 0.95
CA GLN A 134 -2.65 -22.40 1.69
C GLN A 134 -2.60 -21.84 3.11
N LEU A 135 -3.68 -21.20 3.54
CA LEU A 135 -3.82 -20.74 4.91
C LEU A 135 -3.93 -21.94 5.86
N SER A 136 -3.35 -21.82 7.05
CA SER A 136 -3.28 -22.91 8.02
C SER A 136 -4.64 -23.42 8.51
N ASP A 137 -5.67 -22.59 8.40
CA ASP A 137 -7.07 -22.92 8.75
C ASP A 137 -7.85 -23.52 7.56
N GLY A 138 -7.23 -23.65 6.39
CA GLY A 138 -7.85 -24.19 5.18
C GLY A 138 -8.88 -23.27 4.52
N SER A 139 -8.97 -21.99 4.92
CA SER A 139 -9.96 -21.04 4.40
C SER A 139 -9.68 -20.54 2.98
N GLY A 140 -8.46 -20.76 2.47
CA GLY A 140 -8.07 -20.34 1.12
C GLY A 140 -6.57 -20.22 0.92
N GLU A 141 -6.20 -19.55 -0.17
CA GLU A 141 -4.81 -19.24 -0.53
C GLU A 141 -4.48 -17.78 -0.24
N ALA A 142 -3.24 -17.51 0.19
CA ALA A 142 -2.74 -16.17 0.38
C ALA A 142 -2.62 -15.43 -0.96
N LYS A 143 -3.19 -14.23 -1.05
CA LYS A 143 -3.00 -13.31 -2.17
C LYS A 143 -2.45 -11.99 -1.67
N PHE A 144 -1.48 -11.46 -2.38
CA PHE A 144 -0.90 -10.16 -2.07
C PHE A 144 -1.52 -9.08 -2.94
N ALA A 145 -1.81 -7.95 -2.32
CA ALA A 145 -2.28 -6.76 -3.01
C ALA A 145 -1.71 -5.53 -2.33
N GLU A 146 -1.30 -4.58 -3.14
CA GLU A 146 -0.95 -3.26 -2.63
C GLU A 146 -2.23 -2.47 -2.39
N GLY A 147 -2.27 -1.73 -1.27
CA GLY A 147 -3.41 -0.93 -0.90
C GLY A 147 -2.99 0.42 -0.32
N ILE A 148 -3.86 1.41 -0.48
CA ILE A 148 -3.68 2.72 0.15
C ILE A 148 -4.42 2.70 1.49
N GLU A 149 -3.68 2.86 2.58
CA GLU A 149 -4.24 2.91 3.93
C GLU A 149 -4.95 4.25 4.17
N VAL A 150 -6.27 4.25 4.11
CA VAL A 150 -7.09 5.46 4.26
C VAL A 150 -7.51 5.74 5.72
N GLY A 151 -7.48 4.73 6.59
CA GLY A 151 -7.83 4.87 7.99
C GLY A 151 -7.20 3.79 8.87
N GLN A 152 -7.17 4.04 10.17
CA GLN A 152 -6.50 3.19 11.16
C GLN A 152 -7.36 3.07 12.42
N VAL A 153 -7.27 1.90 13.07
CA VAL A 153 -7.86 1.63 14.37
C VAL A 153 -6.75 1.11 15.29
N PHE A 154 -6.51 1.81 16.38
CA PHE A 154 -5.50 1.43 17.37
C PHE A 154 -6.14 1.00 18.67
N LYS A 155 -5.74 -0.15 19.20
CA LYS A 155 -6.03 -0.61 20.55
C LYS A 155 -4.93 -0.09 21.47
N LEU A 156 -5.16 1.03 22.14
CA LEU A 156 -4.15 1.67 22.99
C LEU A 156 -4.08 1.05 24.40
N GLY A 157 -5.10 0.27 24.80
CA GLY A 157 -5.19 -0.30 26.13
C GLY A 157 -5.15 0.78 27.22
N THR A 158 -4.33 0.56 28.24
CA THR A 158 -4.17 1.49 29.37
C THR A 158 -2.89 2.33 29.30
N LYS A 159 -2.10 2.22 28.24
CA LYS A 159 -0.78 2.86 28.09
C LYS A 159 -0.78 4.36 28.40
N TYR A 160 -1.79 5.09 27.91
CA TYR A 160 -1.89 6.52 28.14
C TYR A 160 -2.72 6.87 29.36
N SER A 161 -3.79 6.13 29.64
CA SER A 161 -4.68 6.38 30.76
C SER A 161 -3.99 6.18 32.12
N GLU A 162 -3.12 5.18 32.25
CA GLU A 162 -2.28 5.01 33.45
C GLU A 162 -1.33 6.18 33.65
N ALA A 163 -0.61 6.60 32.61
CA ALA A 163 0.33 7.74 32.69
C ALA A 163 -0.35 9.06 33.01
N MET A 164 -1.62 9.24 32.63
CA MET A 164 -2.42 10.46 32.89
C MET A 164 -3.30 10.34 34.13
N ASN A 165 -3.30 9.22 34.85
CA ASN A 165 -4.25 8.90 35.91
C ASN A 165 -5.72 9.08 35.48
N ALA A 166 -6.03 8.77 34.21
CA ALA A 166 -7.39 8.81 33.69
C ALA A 166 -8.12 7.52 34.11
N THR A 167 -8.88 7.60 35.18
CA THR A 167 -9.54 6.44 35.81
C THR A 167 -11.06 6.65 35.92
N PHE A 168 -11.78 5.55 36.06
CA PHE A 168 -13.19 5.51 36.46
C PHE A 168 -13.36 4.59 37.67
N LEU A 169 -14.46 4.74 38.40
CA LEU A 169 -14.81 3.82 39.47
C LEU A 169 -15.67 2.66 38.91
N ASP A 170 -15.21 1.46 39.17
CA ASP A 170 -15.99 0.26 38.81
C ASP A 170 -17.20 0.07 39.75
N ASN A 171 -18.01 -0.96 39.49
CA ASN A 171 -19.23 -1.24 40.30
C ASN A 171 -18.94 -1.56 41.76
N GLN A 172 -17.68 -1.77 42.13
CA GLN A 172 -17.23 -2.00 43.50
C GLN A 172 -16.61 -0.75 44.13
N GLY A 173 -16.62 0.37 43.41
CA GLY A 173 -16.00 1.66 43.85
C GLY A 173 -14.48 1.68 43.74
N LYS A 174 -13.86 0.72 43.03
CA LYS A 174 -12.41 0.67 42.80
C LYS A 174 -12.03 1.45 41.56
N ALA A 175 -10.99 2.29 41.68
CA ALA A 175 -10.45 3.00 40.52
C ALA A 175 -9.80 2.05 39.54
N GLN A 176 -10.21 2.14 38.29
CA GLN A 176 -9.69 1.37 37.16
C GLN A 176 -9.22 2.33 36.05
N PRO A 177 -8.08 2.10 35.38
CA PRO A 177 -7.68 2.92 34.25
C PRO A 177 -8.65 2.73 33.07
N LEU A 178 -8.89 3.81 32.33
CA LEU A 178 -9.70 3.77 31.10
C LEU A 178 -9.00 2.95 30.01
N ILE A 179 -9.73 2.04 29.40
CA ILE A 179 -9.26 1.35 28.17
C ILE A 179 -9.50 2.27 26.98
N MET A 180 -8.45 2.58 26.26
CA MET A 180 -8.47 3.56 25.17
C MET A 180 -8.35 2.91 23.80
N GLY A 181 -9.00 3.53 22.82
CA GLY A 181 -8.80 3.28 21.40
C GLY A 181 -8.53 4.58 20.67
N CYS A 182 -7.94 4.49 19.49
CA CYS A 182 -7.76 5.64 18.59
C CYS A 182 -8.26 5.26 17.21
N TYR A 183 -8.98 6.17 16.57
CA TYR A 183 -9.62 5.97 15.28
C TYR A 183 -9.26 7.16 14.39
N GLY A 184 -8.57 6.91 13.29
CA GLY A 184 -8.09 7.96 12.40
C GLY A 184 -8.50 7.72 10.95
N ILE A 185 -8.85 8.79 10.23
CA ILE A 185 -9.05 8.80 8.78
C ILE A 185 -8.16 9.87 8.19
N GLY A 186 -7.33 9.49 7.21
CA GLY A 186 -6.49 10.41 6.45
C GLY A 186 -7.29 11.08 5.34
N VAL A 187 -7.95 12.21 5.61
CA VAL A 187 -8.84 12.89 4.64
C VAL A 187 -8.13 13.22 3.34
N SER A 188 -6.96 13.86 3.40
CA SER A 188 -6.17 14.19 2.21
C SER A 188 -5.62 12.95 1.50
N ARG A 189 -5.25 11.91 2.25
CA ARG A 189 -4.83 10.63 1.68
C ARG A 189 -5.99 9.94 0.97
N THR A 190 -7.21 9.99 1.54
CA THR A 190 -8.42 9.45 0.91
C THR A 190 -8.72 10.18 -0.40
N LEU A 191 -8.59 11.50 -0.43
CA LEU A 191 -8.75 12.29 -1.65
C LEU A 191 -7.73 11.87 -2.73
N SER A 192 -6.46 11.71 -2.35
CA SER A 192 -5.42 11.23 -3.27
C SER A 192 -5.71 9.81 -3.78
N ALA A 193 -6.23 8.93 -2.93
CA ALA A 193 -6.63 7.59 -3.32
C ALA A 193 -7.80 7.57 -4.31
N ILE A 194 -8.76 8.49 -4.14
CA ILE A 194 -9.87 8.66 -5.09
C ILE A 194 -9.34 9.08 -6.46
N VAL A 195 -8.42 10.05 -6.50
CA VAL A 195 -7.80 10.49 -7.77
C VAL A 195 -7.01 9.35 -8.42
N GLU A 196 -6.25 8.59 -7.63
CA GLU A 196 -5.46 7.44 -8.12
C GLU A 196 -6.34 6.34 -8.73
N GLN A 197 -7.56 6.17 -8.24
CA GLN A 197 -8.50 5.15 -8.72
C GLN A 197 -9.46 5.66 -9.81
N ASN A 198 -9.52 6.97 -10.02
CA ASN A 198 -10.47 7.60 -10.95
C ASN A 198 -9.76 8.59 -11.86
N ASN A 199 -9.02 8.07 -12.82
CA ASN A 199 -8.31 8.85 -13.83
C ASN A 199 -8.17 8.07 -15.14
N ASP A 200 -7.80 8.78 -16.19
CA ASP A 200 -7.35 8.24 -17.47
C ASP A 200 -6.09 8.97 -17.96
N GLU A 201 -5.65 8.70 -19.18
CA GLU A 201 -4.48 9.35 -19.80
C GLU A 201 -4.61 10.87 -19.97
N ASN A 202 -5.83 11.42 -19.90
CA ASN A 202 -6.11 12.84 -20.08
C ASN A 202 -6.22 13.61 -18.75
N GLY A 203 -6.45 12.91 -17.64
CA GLY A 203 -6.57 13.54 -16.33
C GLY A 203 -7.54 12.86 -15.37
N ILE A 204 -8.00 13.61 -14.38
CA ILE A 204 -8.89 13.15 -13.32
C ILE A 204 -10.29 12.88 -13.87
N ILE A 205 -10.99 11.90 -13.27
CA ILE A 205 -12.41 11.64 -13.47
C ILE A 205 -13.09 11.70 -12.10
N TRP A 206 -13.53 12.88 -11.69
CA TRP A 206 -14.13 13.05 -10.37
C TRP A 206 -15.46 12.31 -10.22
N PRO A 207 -15.59 11.43 -9.19
CA PRO A 207 -16.92 10.98 -8.77
C PRO A 207 -17.76 12.16 -8.26
N LYS A 208 -19.05 12.17 -8.58
CA LYS A 208 -20.00 13.23 -8.15
C LYS A 208 -19.91 13.58 -6.67
N SER A 209 -19.74 12.57 -5.79
CA SER A 209 -19.75 12.75 -4.34
C SER A 209 -18.58 13.56 -3.78
N VAL A 210 -17.50 13.76 -4.54
CA VAL A 210 -16.26 14.42 -4.10
C VAL A 210 -15.72 15.42 -5.12
N THR A 211 -16.44 15.68 -6.19
CA THR A 211 -16.04 16.68 -7.19
C THR A 211 -15.98 18.07 -6.57
N PRO A 212 -14.95 18.89 -6.89
CA PRO A 212 -14.86 20.26 -6.36
C PRO A 212 -15.88 21.21 -7.00
N PHE A 213 -16.36 20.90 -8.22
CA PHE A 213 -17.41 21.60 -8.92
C PHE A 213 -18.25 20.59 -9.70
N ASP A 214 -19.55 20.88 -9.86
CA ASP A 214 -20.49 20.01 -10.58
C ASP A 214 -20.38 20.16 -12.09
N LEU A 215 -20.20 21.41 -12.54
CA LEU A 215 -20.21 21.79 -13.94
C LEU A 215 -18.93 22.56 -14.31
N HIS A 216 -18.42 22.31 -15.52
CA HIS A 216 -17.38 23.11 -16.16
C HIS A 216 -17.97 23.86 -17.35
N LEU A 217 -18.20 25.15 -17.24
CA LEU A 217 -18.70 26.00 -18.31
C LEU A 217 -17.51 26.65 -19.03
N ILE A 218 -17.41 26.47 -20.34
CA ILE A 218 -16.31 26.98 -21.15
C ILE A 218 -16.84 27.88 -22.27
N THR A 219 -16.34 29.10 -22.35
CA THR A 219 -16.52 29.99 -23.51
C THR A 219 -15.34 29.82 -24.45
N ILE A 220 -15.58 29.34 -25.68
CA ILE A 220 -14.51 29.10 -26.66
C ILE A 220 -13.80 30.38 -27.08
N ASN A 221 -14.58 31.42 -27.39
CA ASN A 221 -14.01 32.71 -27.79
C ASN A 221 -14.68 33.88 -27.06
N PRO A 222 -14.15 34.31 -25.92
CA PRO A 222 -14.73 35.39 -25.13
C PRO A 222 -14.67 36.79 -25.82
N LYS A 223 -14.05 36.90 -27.00
CA LYS A 223 -14.07 38.13 -27.82
C LYS A 223 -15.30 38.21 -28.69
N LYS A 224 -16.01 37.08 -28.88
CA LYS A 224 -17.32 37.06 -29.56
C LYS A 224 -18.41 37.37 -28.56
N GLU A 225 -19.07 38.47 -28.72
CA GLU A 225 -20.11 38.96 -27.79
C GLU A 225 -21.21 37.92 -27.57
N GLU A 226 -21.71 37.31 -28.66
CA GLU A 226 -22.74 36.26 -28.62
C GLU A 226 -22.35 35.07 -27.71
N GLN A 227 -21.09 34.62 -27.78
CA GLN A 227 -20.61 33.52 -26.94
C GLN A 227 -20.46 33.94 -25.47
N LEU A 228 -19.92 35.14 -25.24
CA LEU A 228 -19.73 35.67 -23.90
C LEU A 228 -21.08 35.93 -23.20
N GLU A 229 -22.01 36.56 -23.89
CA GLU A 229 -23.36 36.85 -23.35
C GLU A 229 -24.08 35.54 -22.98
N LEU A 230 -24.11 34.56 -23.90
CA LEU A 230 -24.75 33.27 -23.65
C LEU A 230 -24.07 32.55 -22.47
N ALA A 231 -22.74 32.51 -22.39
CA ALA A 231 -22.03 31.88 -21.29
C ALA A 231 -22.35 32.58 -19.95
N ASN A 232 -22.35 33.91 -19.91
CA ASN A 232 -22.74 34.65 -18.69
C ASN A 232 -24.20 34.38 -18.27
N GLN A 233 -25.09 34.26 -19.20
CA GLN A 233 -26.49 33.89 -18.94
C GLN A 233 -26.56 32.48 -18.34
N LEU A 234 -25.90 31.50 -18.92
CA LEU A 234 -25.85 30.11 -18.42
C LEU A 234 -25.18 30.04 -17.06
N TYR A 235 -24.11 30.78 -16.84
CA TYR A 235 -23.47 30.84 -15.53
C TYR A 235 -24.45 31.36 -14.46
N ALA A 236 -25.13 32.47 -14.73
CA ALA A 236 -26.14 33.03 -13.82
C ALA A 236 -27.29 32.05 -13.55
N GLN A 237 -27.71 31.28 -14.57
CA GLN A 237 -28.76 30.27 -14.44
C GLN A 237 -28.38 29.10 -13.56
N PHE A 238 -27.15 28.59 -13.70
CA PHE A 238 -26.71 27.37 -13.03
C PHE A 238 -26.09 27.60 -11.64
N GLN A 239 -25.41 28.73 -11.39
CA GLN A 239 -24.68 29.00 -10.14
C GLN A 239 -25.52 28.94 -8.85
N GLY A 240 -26.84 29.02 -8.93
CA GLY A 240 -27.75 28.89 -7.79
C GLY A 240 -28.15 27.46 -7.46
N LYS A 241 -27.80 26.49 -8.34
CA LYS A 241 -28.24 25.10 -8.27
C LYS A 241 -27.03 24.13 -8.23
N TYR A 242 -25.95 24.53 -8.85
CA TYR A 242 -24.70 23.73 -9.01
C TYR A 242 -23.50 24.57 -8.68
N ASP A 243 -22.43 23.93 -8.25
CA ASP A 243 -21.12 24.55 -8.19
C ASP A 243 -20.50 24.57 -9.60
N VAL A 244 -20.33 25.76 -10.16
CA VAL A 244 -19.93 25.96 -11.56
C VAL A 244 -18.51 26.55 -11.64
N LEU A 245 -17.59 25.84 -12.28
CA LEU A 245 -16.32 26.40 -12.71
C LEU A 245 -16.49 27.03 -14.08
N TYR A 246 -16.28 28.35 -14.21
CA TYR A 246 -16.42 29.08 -15.46
C TYR A 246 -15.05 29.47 -16.06
N ASP A 247 -14.75 28.96 -17.25
CA ASP A 247 -13.54 29.29 -18.01
C ASP A 247 -13.84 30.35 -19.10
N ASP A 248 -13.65 31.62 -18.74
CA ASP A 248 -13.75 32.79 -19.62
C ASP A 248 -12.38 33.30 -20.12
N ARG A 249 -11.29 32.54 -19.86
CA ARG A 249 -9.92 32.93 -20.25
C ARG A 249 -9.80 33.14 -21.76
N LYS A 250 -8.89 34.07 -22.15
CA LYS A 250 -8.56 34.34 -23.55
C LYS A 250 -7.51 33.35 -24.09
N GLU A 251 -7.79 32.04 -23.93
CA GLU A 251 -6.92 30.97 -24.38
C GLU A 251 -7.49 30.25 -25.61
N ARG A 252 -6.64 29.44 -26.26
CA ARG A 252 -7.06 28.60 -27.40
C ARG A 252 -7.98 27.47 -26.90
N ALA A 253 -8.95 27.10 -27.72
CA ALA A 253 -9.91 26.02 -27.38
C ALA A 253 -9.21 24.73 -26.95
N GLY A 254 -8.15 24.30 -27.65
CA GLY A 254 -7.40 23.09 -27.29
C GLY A 254 -6.76 23.15 -25.91
N VAL A 255 -6.26 24.33 -25.48
CA VAL A 255 -5.72 24.51 -24.12
C VAL A 255 -6.84 24.35 -23.10
N LYS A 256 -7.98 25.02 -23.30
CA LYS A 256 -9.14 24.91 -22.39
C LYS A 256 -9.67 23.50 -22.28
N PHE A 257 -9.70 22.75 -23.39
CA PHE A 257 -10.15 21.36 -23.37
C PHE A 257 -9.19 20.44 -22.64
N ASN A 258 -7.88 20.61 -22.87
CA ASN A 258 -6.86 19.83 -22.14
C ASN A 258 -6.92 20.13 -20.64
N ASP A 259 -7.05 21.41 -20.25
CA ASP A 259 -7.20 21.80 -18.85
C ASP A 259 -8.48 21.22 -18.25
N ALA A 260 -9.59 21.23 -19.00
CA ALA A 260 -10.86 20.68 -18.55
C ALA A 260 -10.80 19.16 -18.36
N ASP A 261 -10.17 18.43 -19.26
CA ASP A 261 -9.97 16.98 -19.13
C ASP A 261 -9.00 16.66 -17.97
N LEU A 262 -7.94 17.48 -17.77
CA LEU A 262 -7.01 17.34 -16.64
C LEU A 262 -7.71 17.60 -15.29
N ILE A 263 -8.53 18.68 -15.19
CA ILE A 263 -9.31 19.01 -14.00
C ILE A 263 -10.35 17.92 -13.71
N GLY A 264 -11.02 17.42 -14.74
CA GLY A 264 -11.84 16.22 -14.68
C GLY A 264 -13.24 16.37 -14.08
N LEU A 265 -13.88 17.55 -14.17
CA LEU A 265 -15.24 17.75 -13.65
C LEU A 265 -16.27 16.92 -14.44
N PRO A 266 -17.33 16.43 -13.77
CA PRO A 266 -18.22 15.42 -14.34
C PRO A 266 -18.93 15.85 -15.63
N ILE A 267 -19.41 17.09 -15.68
CA ILE A 267 -20.17 17.64 -16.79
C ILE A 267 -19.48 18.89 -17.33
N ARG A 268 -19.21 18.92 -18.63
CA ARG A 268 -18.65 20.08 -19.32
C ARG A 268 -19.68 20.66 -20.30
N ILE A 269 -19.95 21.96 -20.19
CA ILE A 269 -20.81 22.73 -21.10
C ILE A 269 -19.92 23.68 -21.89
N VAL A 270 -19.99 23.61 -23.23
CA VAL A 270 -19.15 24.41 -24.13
C VAL A 270 -19.98 25.34 -24.96
N VAL A 271 -19.75 26.63 -24.78
CA VAL A 271 -20.36 27.70 -25.60
C VAL A 271 -19.43 27.99 -26.77
N GLY A 272 -19.82 27.49 -27.96
CA GLY A 272 -18.99 27.49 -29.17
C GLY A 272 -19.62 28.26 -30.35
N LYS A 273 -19.35 27.72 -31.53
CA LYS A 273 -19.76 28.38 -32.82
C LYS A 273 -21.26 28.50 -33.00
N ASN A 274 -22.07 27.60 -32.39
CA ASN A 274 -23.55 27.56 -32.54
C ASN A 274 -24.28 28.37 -31.45
N ALA A 275 -23.55 29.25 -30.72
CA ALA A 275 -24.12 30.07 -29.65
C ALA A 275 -25.23 30.98 -30.14
N SER A 276 -25.12 31.51 -31.37
CA SER A 276 -26.19 32.36 -32.02
C SER A 276 -27.50 31.59 -32.30
N GLU A 277 -27.41 30.26 -32.36
CA GLU A 277 -28.55 29.35 -32.54
C GLU A 277 -29.09 28.83 -31.19
N GLY A 278 -28.49 29.27 -30.07
CA GLY A 278 -28.84 28.78 -28.75
C GLY A 278 -28.41 27.33 -28.49
N ILE A 279 -27.39 26.84 -29.20
CA ILE A 279 -26.89 25.46 -29.06
C ILE A 279 -25.57 25.44 -28.37
N VAL A 280 -25.41 24.55 -27.38
CA VAL A 280 -24.17 24.28 -26.63
C VAL A 280 -23.82 22.80 -26.67
N GLU A 281 -22.56 22.48 -26.59
CA GLU A 281 -22.10 21.09 -26.43
C GLU A 281 -22.09 20.71 -24.93
N VAL A 282 -22.70 19.59 -24.59
CA VAL A 282 -22.60 18.99 -23.25
C VAL A 282 -21.78 17.69 -23.35
N LYS A 283 -20.69 17.59 -22.57
CA LYS A 283 -19.83 16.40 -22.55
C LYS A 283 -19.75 15.81 -21.15
N LEU A 284 -19.83 14.49 -21.08
CA LEU A 284 -19.59 13.71 -19.85
C LEU A 284 -18.12 13.31 -19.75
N ARG A 285 -17.51 13.57 -18.60
CA ARG A 285 -16.09 13.26 -18.42
C ARG A 285 -15.82 11.75 -18.37
N HIS A 286 -16.67 10.99 -17.69
CA HIS A 286 -16.45 9.56 -17.42
C HIS A 286 -16.67 8.65 -18.65
N THR A 287 -17.60 9.01 -19.56
CA THR A 287 -17.85 8.25 -20.81
C THR A 287 -17.16 8.85 -22.01
N GLY A 288 -16.85 10.15 -21.97
CA GLY A 288 -16.37 10.92 -23.10
C GLY A 288 -17.47 11.27 -24.13
N GLU A 289 -18.71 10.85 -23.88
CA GLU A 289 -19.86 11.17 -24.75
C GLU A 289 -20.17 12.66 -24.75
N SER A 290 -20.47 13.21 -25.92
CA SER A 290 -20.90 14.59 -26.08
C SER A 290 -22.12 14.69 -27.01
N GLU A 291 -22.95 15.67 -26.73
CA GLU A 291 -24.12 15.97 -27.55
C GLU A 291 -24.38 17.49 -27.62
N ASP A 292 -24.98 17.92 -28.70
CA ASP A 292 -25.43 19.30 -28.88
C ASP A 292 -26.82 19.46 -28.28
N VAL A 293 -27.01 20.43 -27.37
CA VAL A 293 -28.26 20.66 -26.62
C VAL A 293 -28.67 22.10 -26.80
N HIS A 294 -30.00 22.32 -27.12
CA HIS A 294 -30.55 23.66 -27.14
C HIS A 294 -30.72 24.20 -25.72
N ILE A 295 -30.50 25.50 -25.53
CA ILE A 295 -30.53 26.14 -24.19
C ILE A 295 -31.90 26.01 -23.49
N ASP A 296 -32.99 25.92 -24.23
CA ASP A 296 -34.33 25.73 -23.66
C ASP A 296 -34.46 24.36 -22.95
N ASP A 297 -33.75 23.35 -23.42
CA ASP A 297 -33.77 22.00 -22.87
C ASP A 297 -32.57 21.73 -21.92
N LEU A 298 -31.58 22.62 -21.89
CA LEU A 298 -30.28 22.39 -21.24
C LEU A 298 -30.43 22.15 -19.74
N GLU A 299 -31.26 22.87 -19.04
CA GLU A 299 -31.42 22.72 -17.59
C GLU A 299 -32.02 21.35 -17.24
N ALA A 300 -33.05 20.92 -17.95
CA ALA A 300 -33.65 19.60 -17.74
C ALA A 300 -32.70 18.49 -18.11
N HIS A 301 -31.92 18.69 -19.17
CA HIS A 301 -30.90 17.74 -19.62
C HIS A 301 -29.76 17.57 -18.59
N VAL A 302 -29.18 18.66 -18.09
CA VAL A 302 -28.15 18.66 -17.04
C VAL A 302 -28.66 18.01 -15.75
N ALA A 303 -29.91 18.36 -15.34
CA ALA A 303 -30.50 17.76 -14.13
C ALA A 303 -30.63 16.25 -14.26
N LYS A 304 -31.10 15.75 -15.40
CA LYS A 304 -31.22 14.31 -15.68
C LYS A 304 -29.87 13.60 -15.65
N ILE A 305 -28.83 14.20 -16.24
CA ILE A 305 -27.46 13.65 -16.19
C ILE A 305 -26.99 13.62 -14.75
N TYR A 306 -27.10 14.76 -14.06
CA TYR A 306 -26.56 14.90 -12.69
C TYR A 306 -27.24 13.94 -11.70
N GLU A 307 -28.50 13.59 -11.88
CA GLU A 307 -29.17 12.58 -11.06
C GLU A 307 -28.63 11.16 -11.28
N ASN A 308 -28.12 10.87 -12.48
CA ASN A 308 -27.65 9.53 -12.87
C ASN A 308 -26.12 9.34 -12.72
N LEU A 309 -25.37 10.38 -12.36
CA LEU A 309 -23.97 10.33 -11.95
C LEU A 309 -23.87 9.84 -10.50
#